data_be0e561ded27120fd3b59818011ec078
#
_entry.id   be0e561ded27120fd3b59818011ec078
#
_cell.length_a   1.000
_cell.length_b   1.000
_cell.length_c   1.000
_cell.angle_alpha   90.00
_cell.angle_beta   90.00
_cell.angle_gamma   90.00
#
_symmetry.space_group_name_H-M   'P 1'
#
loop_
_entity.id
_entity.type
_entity.pdbx_description
1 polymer ?
#
loop_
_entity_poly.entity_id
_entity_poly.type
_entity_poly.pdbx_seq_one_letter_code
_entity_poly.pdbx_strand_id
1 'polypeptide(L)'
;MTRGPVTDLGFTRAKIKIASIDIDQDLRRIDAAASQLQDSGHLAVDAMTAYDAQTGPAAASRLANCGLWWFEDVCDPLDFETQAKIATAYGGSIAAGEALFSLAEAKLLNLYGGMRKDKDILVFDPVHCYGLPGYLRIVEHLTSEGWPRQAFWPPGGHLFSLHVVAALGLGGAEVTPLAFRPFRGLPDHKGVTAGYADLPQAPGISFEMHTEARQLFRTAFSLH
;
A
#
# COMPACT_ATOMS: atom_id res chain seq x y z
N MET A 1 -24.90 13.93 3.59
CA MET A 1 -23.96 12.97 2.96
C MET A 1 -23.64 11.91 4.01
N THR A 2 -23.92 10.66 3.73
CA THR A 2 -23.50 9.54 4.59
C THR A 2 -21.98 9.46 4.56
N ARG A 3 -21.33 9.39 5.72
CA ARG A 3 -19.89 9.11 5.84
C ARG A 3 -19.59 7.84 5.05
N GLY A 4 -18.46 7.82 4.36
CA GLY A 4 -18.10 6.68 3.52
C GLY A 4 -17.81 5.42 4.37
N PRO A 5 -18.03 4.22 3.81
CA PRO A 5 -17.90 2.95 4.54
C PRO A 5 -16.53 2.74 5.21
N VAL A 6 -15.49 3.41 4.74
CA VAL A 6 -14.13 3.32 5.29
C VAL A 6 -14.04 3.92 6.70
N THR A 7 -14.60 5.12 6.91
CA THR A 7 -14.58 5.77 8.23
C THR A 7 -15.53 5.09 9.21
N ASP A 8 -16.65 4.55 8.74
CA ASP A 8 -17.61 3.81 9.57
C ASP A 8 -17.02 2.49 10.11
N LEU A 9 -16.00 1.95 9.42
CA LEU A 9 -15.25 0.76 9.85
C LEU A 9 -14.05 1.09 10.76
N GLY A 10 -13.86 2.35 11.14
CA GLY A 10 -12.79 2.77 12.05
C GLY A 10 -11.46 3.11 11.38
N PHE A 11 -11.38 3.12 10.05
CA PHE A 11 -10.18 3.54 9.34
C PHE A 11 -10.02 5.06 9.38
N THR A 12 -8.78 5.52 9.52
CA THR A 12 -8.42 6.94 9.51
C THR A 12 -7.71 7.35 8.22
N ARG A 13 -7.29 6.38 7.42
CA ARG A 13 -6.56 6.57 6.17
C ARG A 13 -7.24 5.80 5.04
N ALA A 14 -7.11 6.31 3.83
CA ALA A 14 -7.67 5.67 2.64
C ALA A 14 -6.71 5.81 1.45
N LYS A 15 -6.86 4.90 0.48
CA LYS A 15 -6.19 4.96 -0.82
C LYS A 15 -7.23 4.83 -1.92
N ILE A 16 -7.15 5.65 -2.96
CA ILE A 16 -7.99 5.57 -4.15
C ILE A 16 -7.13 5.40 -5.40
N LYS A 17 -7.66 4.67 -6.38
CA LYS A 17 -7.03 4.53 -7.70
C LYS A 17 -7.35 5.77 -8.54
N ILE A 18 -6.34 6.25 -9.29
CA ILE A 18 -6.42 7.39 -10.21
C ILE A 18 -5.88 7.01 -11.60
N ALA A 19 -5.76 7.97 -12.50
CA ALA A 19 -5.17 7.84 -13.83
C ALA A 19 -5.94 6.96 -14.84
N SER A 20 -7.14 6.50 -14.50
CA SER A 20 -8.03 5.79 -15.43
C SER A 20 -8.94 6.73 -16.25
N ILE A 21 -8.95 8.02 -15.92
CA ILE A 21 -9.72 9.10 -16.52
C ILE A 21 -8.83 10.34 -16.62
N ASP A 22 -9.38 11.46 -17.08
CA ASP A 22 -8.60 12.70 -17.14
C ASP A 22 -8.28 13.24 -15.74
N ILE A 23 -7.18 13.99 -15.64
CA ILE A 23 -6.65 14.50 -14.37
C ILE A 23 -7.63 15.43 -13.64
N ASP A 24 -8.48 16.18 -14.34
CA ASP A 24 -9.45 17.07 -13.72
C ASP A 24 -10.58 16.29 -13.03
N GLN A 25 -10.96 15.16 -13.58
CA GLN A 25 -11.88 14.23 -12.91
C GLN A 25 -11.22 13.58 -11.70
N ASP A 26 -9.96 13.17 -11.82
CA ASP A 26 -9.22 12.61 -10.68
C ASP A 26 -9.07 13.62 -9.55
N LEU A 27 -8.77 14.88 -9.83
CA LEU A 27 -8.73 15.94 -8.82
C LEU A 27 -10.07 16.10 -8.09
N ARG A 28 -11.20 16.07 -8.80
CA ARG A 28 -12.53 16.09 -8.16
C ARG A 28 -12.79 14.87 -7.28
N ARG A 29 -12.32 13.67 -7.70
CA ARG A 29 -12.43 12.44 -6.89
C ARG A 29 -11.55 12.49 -5.65
N ILE A 30 -10.35 13.05 -5.76
CA ILE A 30 -9.43 13.29 -4.64
C ILE A 30 -10.09 14.21 -3.62
N ASP A 31 -10.62 15.36 -4.04
CA ASP A 31 -11.32 16.30 -3.16
C ASP A 31 -12.52 15.65 -2.46
N ALA A 32 -13.32 14.88 -3.20
CA ALA A 32 -14.46 14.17 -2.65
C ALA A 32 -14.05 13.10 -1.63
N ALA A 33 -12.97 12.37 -1.89
CA ALA A 33 -12.45 11.36 -0.96
C ALA A 33 -11.81 12.01 0.28
N ALA A 34 -11.00 13.04 0.09
CA ALA A 34 -10.35 13.77 1.17
C ALA A 34 -11.37 14.39 2.14
N SER A 35 -12.51 14.89 1.62
CA SER A 35 -13.59 15.45 2.44
C SER A 35 -14.26 14.44 3.38
N GLN A 36 -14.07 13.13 3.16
CA GLN A 36 -14.60 12.07 4.04
C GLN A 36 -13.63 11.73 5.18
N LEU A 37 -12.38 12.16 5.10
CA LEU A 37 -11.36 11.94 6.12
C LEU A 37 -11.31 13.14 7.07
N GLN A 38 -10.84 12.91 8.29
CA GLN A 38 -10.63 13.99 9.26
C GLN A 38 -9.45 14.90 8.89
N ASP A 39 -8.46 14.30 8.19
CA ASP A 39 -7.27 14.97 7.71
C ASP A 39 -7.05 14.55 6.25
N SER A 40 -7.00 15.52 5.34
CA SER A 40 -6.74 15.29 3.91
C SER A 40 -5.37 14.65 3.66
N GLY A 41 -4.38 14.93 4.49
CA GLY A 41 -3.05 14.29 4.48
C GLY A 41 -3.06 12.80 4.83
N HIS A 42 -4.23 12.20 5.05
CA HIS A 42 -4.43 10.77 5.22
C HIS A 42 -4.98 10.06 3.97
N LEU A 43 -5.11 10.77 2.84
CA LEU A 43 -5.49 10.19 1.56
C LEU A 43 -4.27 9.90 0.70
N ALA A 44 -4.08 8.64 0.33
CA ALA A 44 -3.12 8.23 -0.70
C ALA A 44 -3.82 8.07 -2.05
N VAL A 45 -3.06 8.22 -3.13
CA VAL A 45 -3.51 7.93 -4.49
C VAL A 45 -2.57 6.96 -5.17
N ASP A 46 -3.11 6.10 -6.04
CA ASP A 46 -2.38 5.07 -6.73
C ASP A 46 -2.70 5.15 -8.24
N ALA A 47 -1.66 5.40 -9.04
CA ALA A 47 -1.79 5.56 -10.47
C ALA A 47 -1.76 4.23 -11.25
N MET A 48 -1.56 3.10 -10.58
CA MET A 48 -1.55 1.79 -11.25
C MET A 48 -0.59 1.75 -12.46
N THR A 49 0.58 2.36 -12.32
CA THR A 49 1.65 2.45 -13.35
C THR A 49 1.26 3.17 -14.65
N ALA A 50 0.20 3.98 -14.63
CA ALA A 50 -0.41 4.51 -15.86
C ALA A 50 0.35 5.68 -16.51
N TYR A 51 1.23 6.36 -15.78
CA TYR A 51 1.97 7.49 -16.35
C TYR A 51 3.30 7.06 -16.99
N ASP A 52 3.77 7.89 -17.89
CA ASP A 52 5.05 7.76 -18.58
C ASP A 52 5.91 9.03 -18.46
N ALA A 53 7.05 9.05 -19.15
CA ALA A 53 7.98 10.18 -19.13
C ALA A 53 7.38 11.50 -19.66
N GLN A 54 6.31 11.44 -20.47
CA GLN A 54 5.66 12.61 -21.05
C GLN A 54 4.52 13.11 -20.14
N THR A 55 3.71 12.22 -19.65
CA THR A 55 2.49 12.53 -18.89
C THR A 55 2.72 12.65 -17.38
N GLY A 56 3.66 11.88 -16.84
CA GLY A 56 3.90 11.76 -15.40
C GLY A 56 4.30 13.08 -14.71
N PRO A 57 5.30 13.84 -15.21
CA PRO A 57 5.70 15.09 -14.58
C PRO A 57 4.58 16.14 -14.57
N ALA A 58 3.76 16.19 -15.61
CA ALA A 58 2.63 17.12 -15.69
C ALA A 58 1.53 16.74 -14.68
N ALA A 59 1.18 15.46 -14.57
CA ALA A 59 0.22 14.95 -13.58
C ALA A 59 0.75 15.19 -12.15
N ALA A 60 2.01 14.89 -11.88
CA ALA A 60 2.67 15.12 -10.61
C ALA A 60 2.58 16.59 -10.14
N SER A 61 2.84 17.51 -11.06
CA SER A 61 2.72 18.96 -10.78
C SER A 61 1.28 19.38 -10.42
N ARG A 62 0.27 18.74 -11.04
CA ARG A 62 -1.15 18.98 -10.73
C ARG A 62 -1.54 18.42 -9.35
N LEU A 63 -0.96 17.28 -8.95
CA LEU A 63 -1.21 16.61 -7.67
C LEU A 63 -0.44 17.24 -6.49
N ALA A 64 0.63 18.00 -6.76
CA ALA A 64 1.55 18.53 -5.73
C ALA A 64 0.86 19.35 -4.63
N ASN A 65 -0.27 20.01 -4.96
CA ASN A 65 -1.01 20.86 -4.01
C ASN A 65 -2.21 20.15 -3.34
N CYS A 66 -2.42 18.85 -3.60
CA CYS A 66 -3.56 18.12 -3.02
C CYS A 66 -3.34 17.67 -1.56
N GLY A 67 -2.15 17.86 -1.00
CA GLY A 67 -1.84 17.49 0.38
C GLY A 67 -1.96 15.99 0.65
N LEU A 68 -1.62 15.15 -0.33
CA LEU A 68 -1.78 13.69 -0.24
C LEU A 68 -0.77 13.08 0.73
N TRP A 69 -1.13 11.97 1.33
CA TRP A 69 -0.25 11.15 2.14
C TRP A 69 0.90 10.58 1.30
N TRP A 70 0.57 9.91 0.17
CA TRP A 70 1.54 9.54 -0.86
C TRP A 70 0.90 9.40 -2.25
N PHE A 71 1.75 9.38 -3.26
CA PHE A 71 1.42 9.10 -4.64
C PHE A 71 2.13 7.81 -5.07
N GLU A 72 1.37 6.75 -5.33
CA GLU A 72 1.84 5.37 -5.49
C GLU A 72 1.85 4.93 -6.94
N ASP A 73 2.81 4.02 -7.26
CA ASP A 73 2.96 3.31 -8.54
C ASP A 73 2.79 4.23 -9.75
N VAL A 74 3.60 5.27 -9.78
CA VAL A 74 3.42 6.41 -10.67
C VAL A 74 3.65 6.10 -12.15
N CYS A 75 4.52 5.11 -12.47
CA CYS A 75 4.85 4.71 -13.84
C CYS A 75 5.24 3.23 -13.87
N ASP A 76 5.70 2.72 -15.02
CA ASP A 76 6.27 1.37 -15.13
C ASP A 76 7.28 1.14 -13.98
N PRO A 77 7.14 0.06 -13.20
CA PRO A 77 7.93 -0.19 -12.00
C PRO A 77 9.44 -0.35 -12.27
N LEU A 78 9.83 -0.66 -13.50
CA LEU A 78 11.23 -0.77 -13.91
C LEU A 78 11.77 0.50 -14.59
N ASP A 79 10.93 1.50 -14.86
CA ASP A 79 11.36 2.80 -15.36
C ASP A 79 11.74 3.75 -14.22
N PHE A 80 12.85 3.44 -13.56
CA PHE A 80 13.37 4.21 -12.44
C PHE A 80 13.70 5.66 -12.79
N GLU A 81 14.09 5.93 -14.05
CA GLU A 81 14.39 7.29 -14.50
C GLU A 81 13.13 8.16 -14.55
N THR A 82 12.05 7.63 -15.11
CA THR A 82 10.75 8.31 -15.13
C THR A 82 10.20 8.50 -13.73
N GLN A 83 10.29 7.48 -12.87
CA GLN A 83 9.88 7.59 -11.47
C GLN A 83 10.63 8.73 -10.74
N ALA A 84 11.94 8.82 -10.90
CA ALA A 84 12.75 9.89 -10.29
C ALA A 84 12.35 11.29 -10.79
N LYS A 85 12.04 11.44 -12.09
CA LYS A 85 11.51 12.68 -12.66
C LYS A 85 10.16 13.06 -12.05
N ILE A 86 9.24 12.10 -11.94
CA ILE A 86 7.92 12.29 -11.33
C ILE A 86 8.06 12.65 -9.85
N ALA A 87 8.90 11.95 -9.08
CA ALA A 87 9.17 12.23 -7.67
C ALA A 87 9.68 13.66 -7.46
N THR A 88 10.54 14.14 -8.36
CA THR A 88 11.05 15.53 -8.33
C THR A 88 9.96 16.53 -8.63
N ALA A 89 9.13 16.29 -9.66
CA ALA A 89 8.04 17.20 -10.04
C ALA A 89 6.92 17.24 -9.00
N TYR A 90 6.62 16.10 -8.36
CA TYR A 90 5.60 16.00 -7.31
C TYR A 90 6.03 16.70 -6.01
N GLY A 91 7.25 16.48 -5.57
CA GLY A 91 7.80 17.03 -4.32
C GLY A 91 7.23 16.42 -3.03
N GLY A 92 6.02 15.86 -3.03
CA GLY A 92 5.40 15.11 -1.93
C GLY A 92 5.94 13.68 -1.82
N SER A 93 5.41 12.85 -0.93
CA SER A 93 5.80 11.44 -0.77
C SER A 93 5.40 10.59 -1.97
N ILE A 94 6.34 9.80 -2.50
CA ILE A 94 6.11 8.75 -3.47
C ILE A 94 6.02 7.40 -2.74
N ALA A 95 5.18 6.49 -3.21
CA ALA A 95 5.18 5.10 -2.78
C ALA A 95 5.46 4.19 -3.98
N ALA A 96 6.38 3.25 -3.82
CA ALA A 96 6.75 2.31 -4.87
C ALA A 96 7.24 0.97 -4.30
N GLY A 97 7.14 -0.08 -5.12
CA GLY A 97 7.69 -1.39 -4.79
C GLY A 97 6.72 -2.57 -4.92
N GLU A 98 5.41 -2.35 -5.07
CA GLU A 98 4.42 -3.43 -5.17
C GLU A 98 4.73 -4.41 -6.31
N ALA A 99 5.12 -3.88 -7.45
CA ALA A 99 5.43 -4.65 -8.65
C ALA A 99 6.93 -5.02 -8.79
N LEU A 100 7.72 -4.91 -7.71
CA LEU A 100 9.11 -5.35 -7.64
C LEU A 100 9.21 -6.55 -6.68
N PHE A 101 9.76 -7.67 -7.18
CA PHE A 101 9.62 -8.95 -6.51
C PHE A 101 10.92 -9.49 -5.89
N SER A 102 12.05 -8.85 -6.16
CA SER A 102 13.36 -9.34 -5.74
C SER A 102 14.20 -8.30 -5.02
N LEU A 103 15.18 -8.78 -4.23
CA LEU A 103 16.21 -7.93 -3.63
C LEU A 103 16.99 -7.13 -4.68
N ALA A 104 17.20 -7.69 -5.88
CA ALA A 104 17.92 -6.99 -6.96
C ALA A 104 17.12 -5.76 -7.42
N GLU A 105 15.83 -5.91 -7.64
CA GLU A 105 14.95 -4.81 -8.04
C GLU A 105 14.80 -3.77 -6.90
N ALA A 106 14.70 -4.21 -5.65
CA ALA A 106 14.68 -3.30 -4.50
C ALA A 106 15.96 -2.44 -4.41
N LYS A 107 17.12 -3.02 -4.71
CA LYS A 107 18.39 -2.28 -4.80
C LYS A 107 18.37 -1.25 -5.94
N LEU A 108 17.83 -1.60 -7.10
CA LEU A 108 17.73 -0.68 -8.24
C LEU A 108 16.78 0.48 -7.93
N LEU A 109 15.63 0.21 -7.30
CA LEU A 109 14.70 1.23 -6.83
C LEU A 109 15.40 2.21 -5.86
N ASN A 110 16.13 1.69 -4.86
CA ASN A 110 16.86 2.50 -3.89
C ASN A 110 17.94 3.38 -4.53
N LEU A 111 18.63 2.86 -5.57
CA LEU A 111 19.75 3.57 -6.21
C LEU A 111 19.29 4.57 -7.29
N TYR A 112 18.25 4.23 -8.03
CA TYR A 112 17.91 4.96 -9.27
C TYR A 112 16.48 5.51 -9.29
N GLY A 113 15.59 5.04 -8.42
CA GLY A 113 14.17 5.42 -8.42
C GLY A 113 13.86 6.80 -7.84
N GLY A 114 14.87 7.56 -7.42
CA GLY A 114 14.70 8.90 -6.84
C GLY A 114 14.01 8.91 -5.48
N MET A 115 14.01 7.76 -4.78
CA MET A 115 13.35 7.59 -3.49
C MET A 115 14.10 8.27 -2.35
N ARG A 116 13.36 8.89 -1.44
CA ARG A 116 13.87 9.70 -0.34
C ARG A 116 13.51 9.07 1.00
N LYS A 117 14.53 8.71 1.77
CA LYS A 117 14.41 7.91 3.01
C LYS A 117 13.67 8.63 4.14
N ASP A 118 13.62 9.95 4.08
CA ASP A 118 12.98 10.81 5.09
C ASP A 118 11.47 10.96 4.93
N LYS A 119 10.90 10.54 3.77
CA LYS A 119 9.48 10.75 3.50
C LYS A 119 8.79 9.74 2.58
N ASP A 120 9.52 9.04 1.70
CA ASP A 120 8.90 8.13 0.74
C ASP A 120 8.56 6.78 1.37
N ILE A 121 7.67 6.05 0.72
CA ILE A 121 7.05 4.82 1.22
C ILE A 121 7.48 3.63 0.34
N LEU A 122 7.74 2.51 0.99
CA LEU A 122 8.12 1.25 0.37
C LEU A 122 6.96 0.26 0.48
N VAL A 123 6.34 -0.04 -0.66
CA VAL A 123 5.14 -0.90 -0.73
C VAL A 123 5.46 -2.30 -1.27
N PHE A 124 6.59 -2.88 -0.87
CA PHE A 124 6.92 -4.27 -1.20
C PHE A 124 5.92 -5.23 -0.54
N ASP A 125 5.49 -6.24 -1.30
CA ASP A 125 4.55 -7.25 -0.81
C ASP A 125 5.29 -8.54 -0.40
N PRO A 126 5.15 -9.01 0.85
CA PRO A 126 5.78 -10.25 1.30
C PRO A 126 5.29 -11.48 0.52
N VAL A 127 4.11 -11.43 -0.13
CA VAL A 127 3.63 -12.51 -0.99
C VAL A 127 4.34 -12.49 -2.35
N HIS A 128 4.50 -11.31 -2.95
CA HIS A 128 5.16 -11.14 -4.24
C HIS A 128 6.68 -11.36 -4.16
N CYS A 129 7.30 -11.03 -3.03
CA CYS A 129 8.75 -11.11 -2.83
C CYS A 129 9.25 -12.54 -2.53
N TYR A 130 8.69 -13.55 -3.16
CA TYR A 130 9.01 -14.97 -2.90
C TYR A 130 8.78 -15.39 -1.44
N GLY A 131 7.73 -14.88 -0.83
CA GLY A 131 7.35 -15.15 0.55
C GLY A 131 8.21 -14.40 1.57
N LEU A 132 7.99 -14.76 2.85
CA LEU A 132 8.65 -14.10 3.98
C LEU A 132 10.19 -14.04 3.87
N PRO A 133 10.91 -15.12 3.46
CA PRO A 133 12.38 -15.06 3.38
C PRO A 133 12.90 -14.04 2.37
N GLY A 134 12.21 -13.85 1.26
CA GLY A 134 12.56 -12.84 0.26
C GLY A 134 12.29 -11.43 0.77
N TYR A 135 11.14 -11.23 1.37
CA TYR A 135 10.75 -9.96 1.96
C TYR A 135 11.69 -9.52 3.09
N LEU A 136 12.07 -10.43 3.99
CA LEU A 136 13.01 -10.13 5.08
C LEU A 136 14.35 -9.63 4.54
N ARG A 137 14.89 -10.25 3.48
CA ARG A 137 16.14 -9.78 2.84
C ARG A 137 16.02 -8.38 2.28
N ILE A 138 14.85 -8.00 1.73
CA ILE A 138 14.61 -6.63 1.25
C ILE A 138 14.56 -5.66 2.43
N VAL A 139 13.80 -5.97 3.48
CA VAL A 139 13.70 -5.12 4.68
C VAL A 139 15.07 -4.94 5.35
N GLU A 140 15.81 -6.02 5.56
CA GLU A 140 17.16 -5.98 6.16
C GLU A 140 18.13 -5.12 5.33
N HIS A 141 18.15 -5.34 4.00
CA HIS A 141 19.02 -4.56 3.13
C HIS A 141 18.66 -3.07 3.16
N LEU A 142 17.40 -2.71 2.92
CA LEU A 142 17.01 -1.30 2.85
C LEU A 142 17.15 -0.60 4.21
N THR A 143 16.90 -1.29 5.32
CA THR A 143 17.19 -0.72 6.66
C THR A 143 18.68 -0.52 6.89
N SER A 144 19.56 -1.40 6.40
CA SER A 144 21.01 -1.19 6.46
C SER A 144 21.48 -0.01 5.60
N GLU A 145 20.72 0.32 4.54
CA GLU A 145 20.92 1.50 3.70
C GLU A 145 20.34 2.79 4.32
N GLY A 146 19.73 2.71 5.51
CA GLY A 146 19.20 3.85 6.26
C GLY A 146 17.71 4.13 6.08
N TRP A 147 16.93 3.22 5.49
CA TRP A 147 15.48 3.34 5.48
C TRP A 147 14.89 3.05 6.86
N PRO A 148 13.97 3.88 7.38
CA PRO A 148 13.28 3.56 8.62
C PRO A 148 12.28 2.42 8.38
N ARG A 149 12.08 1.56 9.37
CA ARG A 149 11.08 0.48 9.28
C ARG A 149 9.66 1.01 9.04
N GLN A 150 9.37 2.20 9.52
CA GLN A 150 8.09 2.88 9.34
C GLN A 150 7.80 3.29 7.89
N ALA A 151 8.81 3.29 7.00
CA ALA A 151 8.60 3.52 5.58
C ALA A 151 7.96 2.31 4.86
N PHE A 152 8.00 1.11 5.45
CA PHE A 152 7.45 -0.10 4.82
C PHE A 152 5.96 -0.23 5.10
N TRP A 153 5.17 -0.30 4.02
CA TRP A 153 3.71 -0.42 4.02
C TRP A 153 3.26 -1.48 3.02
N PRO A 154 3.31 -2.79 3.36
CA PRO A 154 2.88 -3.85 2.47
C PRO A 154 1.48 -3.63 1.90
N PRO A 155 1.30 -3.78 0.58
CA PRO A 155 0.04 -3.60 -0.11
C PRO A 155 -0.85 -4.85 -0.02
N GLY A 156 -1.90 -4.88 -0.82
CA GLY A 156 -2.70 -6.08 -1.11
C GLY A 156 -3.73 -6.45 -0.06
N GLY A 157 -3.67 -5.92 1.16
CA GLY A 157 -4.65 -6.16 2.21
C GLY A 157 -4.70 -7.61 2.72
N HIS A 158 -3.58 -8.31 2.69
CA HIS A 158 -3.47 -9.70 3.15
C HIS A 158 -3.36 -9.80 4.67
N LEU A 159 -4.04 -10.79 5.26
CA LEU A 159 -3.86 -11.13 6.69
C LEU A 159 -2.39 -11.41 7.03
N PHE A 160 -1.67 -12.06 6.11
CA PHE A 160 -0.24 -12.32 6.27
C PHE A 160 0.56 -11.04 6.46
N SER A 161 0.30 -10.02 5.65
CA SER A 161 1.00 -8.72 5.75
C SER A 161 0.80 -8.05 7.10
N LEU A 162 -0.39 -8.14 7.71
CA LEU A 162 -0.65 -7.59 9.04
C LEU A 162 0.25 -8.21 10.11
N HIS A 163 0.43 -9.55 10.07
CA HIS A 163 1.32 -10.24 11.00
C HIS A 163 2.79 -9.86 10.78
N VAL A 164 3.21 -9.73 9.53
CA VAL A 164 4.58 -9.29 9.18
C VAL A 164 4.85 -7.87 9.67
N VAL A 165 3.90 -6.95 9.46
CA VAL A 165 3.99 -5.57 9.96
C VAL A 165 4.16 -5.52 11.46
N ALA A 166 3.33 -6.25 12.21
CA ALA A 166 3.42 -6.28 13.67
C ALA A 166 4.73 -6.90 14.17
N ALA A 167 5.15 -8.01 13.55
CA ALA A 167 6.38 -8.72 13.95
C ALA A 167 7.66 -7.92 13.69
N LEU A 168 7.70 -7.12 12.63
CA LEU A 168 8.88 -6.36 12.22
C LEU A 168 8.84 -4.89 12.66
N GLY A 169 7.74 -4.41 13.24
CA GLY A 169 7.56 -3.02 13.62
C GLY A 169 7.57 -2.07 12.42
N LEU A 170 6.86 -2.45 11.34
CA LEU A 170 6.75 -1.64 10.12
C LEU A 170 5.73 -0.49 10.28
N GLY A 171 5.59 0.37 9.28
CA GLY A 171 4.70 1.53 9.34
C GLY A 171 3.22 1.17 9.39
N GLY A 172 2.81 0.16 8.67
CA GLY A 172 1.44 -0.31 8.59
C GLY A 172 1.23 -1.24 7.40
N ALA A 173 -0.02 -1.54 7.08
CA ALA A 173 -0.38 -2.32 5.89
C ALA A 173 -1.68 -1.81 5.28
N GLU A 174 -1.86 -2.06 3.99
CA GLU A 174 -3.15 -1.92 3.35
C GLU A 174 -4.14 -2.95 3.91
N VAL A 175 -5.39 -2.57 4.03
CA VAL A 175 -6.50 -3.47 4.38
C VAL A 175 -7.66 -3.23 3.41
N THR A 176 -8.21 -4.30 2.85
CA THR A 176 -9.30 -4.24 1.86
C THR A 176 -10.54 -4.96 2.43
N PRO A 177 -11.30 -4.34 3.36
CA PRO A 177 -12.32 -5.05 4.12
C PRO A 177 -13.55 -5.44 3.31
N LEU A 178 -13.79 -4.75 2.18
CA LEU A 178 -15.00 -4.89 1.38
C LEU A 178 -14.79 -5.66 0.07
N ALA A 179 -13.56 -5.93 -0.32
CA ALA A 179 -13.23 -6.56 -1.59
C ALA A 179 -12.34 -7.80 -1.40
N PHE A 180 -12.29 -8.63 -2.44
CA PHE A 180 -11.42 -9.82 -2.52
C PHE A 180 -11.64 -10.87 -1.41
N ARG A 181 -12.85 -10.92 -0.86
CA ARG A 181 -13.22 -11.99 0.06
C ARG A 181 -13.13 -13.37 -0.62
N PRO A 182 -12.84 -14.44 0.13
CA PRO A 182 -12.62 -14.47 1.58
C PRO A 182 -11.15 -14.32 2.01
N PHE A 183 -10.22 -13.96 1.13
CA PHE A 183 -8.78 -14.03 1.42
C PHE A 183 -8.18 -12.73 1.94
N ARG A 184 -8.89 -11.62 1.82
CA ARG A 184 -8.44 -10.29 2.24
C ARG A 184 -9.32 -9.70 3.33
N GLY A 185 -8.80 -8.69 4.01
CA GLY A 185 -9.48 -8.00 5.09
C GLY A 185 -8.95 -8.39 6.46
N LEU A 186 -9.81 -8.29 7.46
CA LEU A 186 -9.52 -8.66 8.84
C LEU A 186 -10.17 -10.02 9.16
N PRO A 187 -9.64 -10.78 10.14
CA PRO A 187 -10.31 -11.96 10.66
C PRO A 187 -11.72 -11.64 11.15
N ASP A 188 -12.60 -12.66 11.12
CA ASP A 188 -13.96 -12.51 11.62
C ASP A 188 -13.96 -11.97 13.06
N HIS A 189 -14.89 -11.09 13.36
CA HIS A 189 -15.06 -10.44 14.68
C HIS A 189 -13.90 -9.51 15.08
N LYS A 190 -12.99 -9.18 14.17
CA LYS A 190 -11.96 -8.16 14.36
C LYS A 190 -12.34 -6.89 13.61
N GLY A 191 -12.05 -5.76 14.23
CA GLY A 191 -12.30 -4.43 13.67
C GLY A 191 -11.06 -3.57 13.66
N VAL A 192 -11.25 -2.34 13.19
CA VAL A 192 -10.26 -1.28 13.26
C VAL A 192 -10.76 -0.22 14.22
N THR A 193 -9.92 0.22 15.13
CA THR A 193 -10.21 1.31 16.06
C THR A 193 -9.19 2.40 15.90
N ALA A 194 -9.63 3.59 15.53
CA ALA A 194 -8.76 4.74 15.28
C ALA A 194 -7.57 4.43 14.34
N GLY A 195 -7.82 3.63 13.31
CA GLY A 195 -6.82 3.23 12.33
C GLY A 195 -5.91 2.06 12.73
N TYR A 196 -6.13 1.44 13.89
CA TYR A 196 -5.35 0.29 14.37
C TYR A 196 -6.18 -0.99 14.40
N ALA A 197 -5.62 -2.09 13.95
CA ALA A 197 -6.21 -3.41 13.99
C ALA A 197 -5.53 -4.29 15.05
N ASP A 198 -6.34 -4.99 15.87
CA ASP A 198 -5.84 -6.00 16.78
C ASP A 198 -5.63 -7.32 16.04
N LEU A 199 -4.42 -7.87 16.15
CA LEU A 199 -4.13 -9.18 15.59
C LEU A 199 -4.58 -10.29 16.53
N PRO A 200 -5.07 -11.44 15.98
CA PRO A 200 -5.34 -12.62 16.76
C PRO A 200 -4.10 -13.16 17.46
N GLN A 201 -4.26 -13.66 18.68
CA GLN A 201 -3.18 -14.29 19.44
C GLN A 201 -2.99 -15.79 19.11
N ALA A 202 -3.83 -16.34 18.23
CA ALA A 202 -3.73 -17.73 17.80
C ALA A 202 -2.47 -17.95 16.93
N PRO A 203 -1.85 -19.15 16.97
CA PRO A 203 -0.77 -19.51 16.06
C PRO A 203 -1.19 -19.40 14.59
N GLY A 204 -0.22 -19.14 13.70
CA GLY A 204 -0.45 -19.01 12.26
C GLY A 204 -0.65 -17.58 11.81
N ILE A 205 -1.22 -17.43 10.62
CA ILE A 205 -1.42 -16.13 9.95
C ILE A 205 -2.90 -15.70 9.91
N SER A 206 -3.73 -16.30 10.75
CA SER A 206 -5.15 -15.99 10.96
C SER A 206 -6.10 -16.37 9.83
N PHE A 207 -5.70 -17.10 8.80
CA PHE A 207 -6.63 -17.63 7.79
C PHE A 207 -7.70 -18.52 8.40
N GLU A 208 -7.34 -19.30 9.42
CA GLU A 208 -8.25 -20.20 10.13
C GLU A 208 -9.35 -19.45 10.88
N MET A 209 -9.12 -18.18 11.16
CA MET A 209 -10.09 -17.29 11.81
C MET A 209 -10.99 -16.55 10.81
N HIS A 210 -10.82 -16.80 9.55
CA HIS A 210 -11.69 -16.35 8.48
C HIS A 210 -12.59 -17.50 8.04
N THR A 211 -13.81 -17.52 8.52
CA THR A 211 -14.73 -18.69 8.39
C THR A 211 -14.94 -19.11 6.93
N GLU A 212 -15.16 -18.15 6.02
CA GLU A 212 -15.34 -18.43 4.59
C GLU A 212 -14.07 -19.03 3.97
N ALA A 213 -12.89 -18.47 4.27
CA ALA A 213 -11.62 -18.98 3.75
C ALA A 213 -11.36 -20.39 4.23
N ARG A 214 -11.56 -20.65 5.54
CA ARG A 214 -11.41 -21.98 6.13
C ARG A 214 -12.33 -23.01 5.47
N GLN A 215 -13.60 -22.68 5.23
CA GLN A 215 -14.55 -23.57 4.59
C GLN A 215 -14.14 -23.88 3.14
N LEU A 216 -13.70 -22.88 2.40
CA LEU A 216 -13.24 -23.03 1.03
C LEU A 216 -12.03 -23.97 0.94
N PHE A 217 -11.03 -23.80 1.81
CA PHE A 217 -9.86 -24.68 1.88
C PHE A 217 -10.24 -26.12 2.24
N ARG A 218 -11.12 -26.31 3.23
CA ARG A 218 -11.61 -27.65 3.59
C ARG A 218 -12.29 -28.34 2.42
N THR A 219 -13.12 -27.62 1.67
CA THR A 219 -13.82 -28.17 0.50
C THR A 219 -12.85 -28.47 -0.65
N ALA A 220 -11.96 -27.53 -0.96
CA ALA A 220 -11.03 -27.66 -2.08
C ALA A 220 -10.00 -28.78 -1.90
N PHE A 221 -9.56 -29.02 -0.68
CA PHE A 221 -8.53 -30.02 -0.37
C PHE A 221 -9.07 -31.28 0.34
N SER A 222 -10.40 -31.42 0.40
CA SER A 222 -11.05 -32.57 1.08
C SER A 222 -10.52 -32.86 2.49
N LEU A 223 -10.13 -31.78 3.21
CA LEU A 223 -9.64 -31.89 4.57
C LEU A 223 -10.83 -32.09 5.52
N HIS A 224 -10.91 -33.26 6.12
CA HIS A 224 -11.95 -33.64 7.10
C HIS A 224 -11.58 -33.24 8.52
#